data_da82db20704ad4af22f698a83fe0b7ff
#
_entry.id   da82db20704ad4af22f698a83fe0b7ff
#
_cell.length_a   1.000
_cell.length_b   1.000
_cell.length_c   1.000
_cell.angle_alpha   90.00
_cell.angle_beta   90.00
_cell.angle_gamma   90.00
#
_symmetry.space_group_name_H-M   'P 1'
#
loop_
_entity.id
_entity.type
_entity.pdbx_description
1 polymer ?
#
loop_
_entity_poly.entity_id
_entity_poly.type
_entity_poly.pdbx_seq_one_letter_code
_entity_poly.pdbx_strand_id
1 'polypeptide(L)'
;MHIDFDGRVAVVTGGANGIGLATARRLGESGARVALWDRMAAAGAAAADTLTREGLEVLFVETDVTQAESVARAVEATVARFGGIDILINNAGITRDAQLVKVKDGAVTGGMPADDFAAVMAVNLTGVFTCTQAVVPHLLARGGGRIINATSVVARNGNFGQTNYVATKAGVIGMTQVWARELGKRGITVNAIAPGFIATEMTAKMPAPVLAQMADRTPAGRLGAPEDVANAYCFLASPQAAFINGAVLGVDGGLVIGT
;
A
#
# COMPACT_ATOMS: atom_id res chain seq x y z
N MET A 1 23.28 -0.75 6.41
CA MET A 1 22.47 -1.95 6.78
C MET A 1 22.19 -2.70 5.49
N HIS A 2 22.58 -3.95 5.40
CA HIS A 2 22.23 -4.81 4.27
C HIS A 2 20.92 -5.54 4.61
N ILE A 3 19.95 -5.49 3.73
CA ILE A 3 18.70 -6.26 3.84
C ILE A 3 18.73 -7.33 2.77
N ASP A 4 18.59 -8.58 3.18
CA ASP A 4 18.49 -9.74 2.31
C ASP A 4 17.28 -10.58 2.75
N PHE A 5 16.41 -10.90 1.81
CA PHE A 5 15.20 -11.69 2.06
C PHE A 5 15.41 -13.18 1.83
N ASP A 6 16.55 -13.59 1.30
CA ASP A 6 16.92 -15.01 1.13
C ASP A 6 15.79 -15.85 0.48
N GLY A 7 15.27 -15.36 -0.63
CA GLY A 7 14.20 -16.02 -1.38
C GLY A 7 12.81 -16.01 -0.71
N ARG A 8 12.57 -15.21 0.31
CA ARG A 8 11.23 -15.01 0.88
C ARG A 8 10.26 -14.49 -0.17
N VAL A 9 9.00 -14.90 -0.06
CA VAL A 9 7.97 -14.56 -1.03
C VAL A 9 7.18 -13.34 -0.53
N ALA A 10 7.19 -12.29 -1.32
CA ALA A 10 6.45 -11.06 -1.06
C ALA A 10 5.31 -10.87 -2.05
N VAL A 11 4.12 -10.59 -1.53
CA VAL A 11 2.95 -10.13 -2.30
C VAL A 11 2.86 -8.62 -2.20
N VAL A 12 2.70 -7.93 -3.34
CA VAL A 12 2.47 -6.48 -3.41
C VAL A 12 1.17 -6.22 -4.16
N THR A 13 0.14 -5.73 -3.45
CA THR A 13 -1.12 -5.32 -4.09
C THR A 13 -0.97 -3.92 -4.71
N GLY A 14 -1.59 -3.69 -5.88
CA GLY A 14 -1.35 -2.46 -6.65
C GLY A 14 0.09 -2.38 -7.15
N GLY A 15 0.67 -3.53 -7.54
CA GLY A 15 2.09 -3.68 -7.89
C GLY A 15 2.45 -3.27 -9.31
N ALA A 16 1.49 -2.90 -10.16
CA ALA A 16 1.74 -2.61 -11.57
C ALA A 16 2.42 -1.26 -11.82
N ASN A 17 2.31 -0.31 -10.91
CA ASN A 17 2.86 1.04 -11.09
C ASN A 17 3.18 1.75 -9.76
N GLY A 18 3.75 2.96 -9.85
CA GLY A 18 3.96 3.89 -8.75
C GLY A 18 4.70 3.26 -7.56
N ILE A 19 4.18 3.51 -6.35
CA ILE A 19 4.78 3.03 -5.09
C ILE A 19 4.83 1.49 -5.06
N GLY A 20 3.78 0.81 -5.55
CA GLY A 20 3.73 -0.66 -5.58
C GLY A 20 4.83 -1.26 -6.42
N LEU A 21 5.04 -0.74 -7.63
CA LEU A 21 6.10 -1.20 -8.54
C LEU A 21 7.50 -0.92 -7.96
N ALA A 22 7.73 0.29 -7.43
CA ALA A 22 8.99 0.62 -6.77
C ALA A 22 9.26 -0.30 -5.56
N THR A 23 8.21 -0.62 -4.79
CA THR A 23 8.30 -1.55 -3.66
C THR A 23 8.66 -2.96 -4.13
N ALA A 24 8.00 -3.44 -5.19
CA ALA A 24 8.28 -4.75 -5.77
C ALA A 24 9.73 -4.86 -6.26
N ARG A 25 10.22 -3.84 -6.99
CA ARG A 25 11.62 -3.77 -7.42
C ARG A 25 12.57 -3.81 -6.22
N ARG A 26 12.33 -2.96 -5.22
CA ARG A 26 13.19 -2.85 -4.04
C ARG A 26 13.27 -4.14 -3.22
N LEU A 27 12.14 -4.87 -3.11
CA LEU A 27 12.09 -6.18 -2.46
C LEU A 27 12.86 -7.23 -3.28
N GLY A 28 12.65 -7.25 -4.61
CA GLY A 28 13.36 -8.17 -5.51
C GLY A 28 14.88 -7.94 -5.52
N GLU A 29 15.35 -6.69 -5.60
CA GLU A 29 16.76 -6.31 -5.47
C GLU A 29 17.37 -6.74 -4.12
N SER A 30 16.54 -6.94 -3.12
CA SER A 30 16.94 -7.46 -1.81
C SER A 30 16.71 -8.98 -1.67
N GLY A 31 16.61 -9.72 -2.77
CA GLY A 31 16.55 -11.19 -2.78
C GLY A 31 15.15 -11.78 -2.54
N ALA A 32 14.08 -10.99 -2.52
CA ALA A 32 12.73 -11.53 -2.44
C ALA A 32 12.23 -12.05 -3.80
N ARG A 33 11.39 -13.10 -3.79
CA ARG A 33 10.52 -13.48 -4.91
C ARG A 33 9.23 -12.71 -4.79
N VAL A 34 8.78 -12.01 -5.84
CA VAL A 34 7.70 -11.03 -5.73
C VAL A 34 6.50 -11.41 -6.58
N ALA A 35 5.32 -11.46 -5.97
CA ALA A 35 4.05 -11.54 -6.67
C ALA A 35 3.39 -10.14 -6.75
N LEU A 36 3.21 -9.64 -7.97
CA LEU A 36 2.48 -8.41 -8.26
C LEU A 36 1.00 -8.76 -8.40
N TRP A 37 0.17 -8.26 -7.49
CA TRP A 37 -1.28 -8.38 -7.59
C TRP A 37 -1.87 -7.03 -8.02
N ASP A 38 -2.43 -6.99 -9.22
CA ASP A 38 -3.02 -5.75 -9.76
C ASP A 38 -4.17 -6.08 -10.70
N ARG A 39 -5.18 -5.23 -10.75
CA ARG A 39 -6.30 -5.39 -11.68
C ARG A 39 -5.98 -4.96 -13.12
N MET A 40 -4.89 -4.23 -13.32
CA MET A 40 -4.47 -3.70 -14.61
C MET A 40 -3.64 -4.74 -15.37
N ALA A 41 -4.28 -5.70 -16.05
CA ALA A 41 -3.64 -6.84 -16.70
C ALA A 41 -2.44 -6.45 -17.57
N ALA A 42 -2.63 -5.51 -18.51
CA ALA A 42 -1.56 -5.10 -19.43
C ALA A 42 -0.38 -4.41 -18.70
N ALA A 43 -0.68 -3.51 -17.75
CA ALA A 43 0.37 -2.82 -17.00
C ALA A 43 1.12 -3.78 -16.06
N GLY A 44 0.39 -4.70 -15.40
CA GLY A 44 1.00 -5.70 -14.52
C GLY A 44 1.89 -6.67 -15.27
N ALA A 45 1.48 -7.16 -16.43
CA ALA A 45 2.31 -8.01 -17.30
C ALA A 45 3.59 -7.27 -17.74
N ALA A 46 3.46 -6.03 -18.22
CA ALA A 46 4.61 -5.23 -18.64
C ALA A 46 5.58 -4.91 -17.47
N ALA A 47 5.05 -4.68 -16.27
CA ALA A 47 5.85 -4.49 -15.07
C ALA A 47 6.64 -5.75 -14.72
N ALA A 48 5.97 -6.92 -14.70
CA ALA A 48 6.61 -8.20 -14.42
C ALA A 48 7.70 -8.54 -15.46
N ASP A 49 7.43 -8.33 -16.74
CA ASP A 49 8.40 -8.54 -17.82
C ASP A 49 9.63 -7.63 -17.65
N THR A 50 9.41 -6.38 -17.22
CA THR A 50 10.51 -5.44 -17.00
C THR A 50 11.38 -5.89 -15.84
N LEU A 51 10.78 -6.20 -14.69
CA LEU A 51 11.52 -6.67 -13.51
C LEU A 51 12.22 -8.00 -13.77
N THR A 52 11.61 -8.91 -14.54
CA THR A 52 12.25 -10.18 -14.93
C THR A 52 13.47 -9.95 -15.82
N ARG A 53 13.42 -8.99 -16.76
CA ARG A 53 14.60 -8.61 -17.56
C ARG A 53 15.70 -7.95 -16.72
N GLU A 54 15.37 -7.34 -15.61
CA GLU A 54 16.31 -6.84 -14.60
C GLU A 54 16.91 -7.95 -13.73
N GLY A 55 16.52 -9.23 -13.95
CA GLY A 55 17.03 -10.41 -13.23
C GLY A 55 16.27 -10.75 -11.96
N LEU A 56 15.10 -10.15 -11.73
CA LEU A 56 14.31 -10.40 -10.53
C LEU A 56 13.30 -11.54 -10.73
N GLU A 57 13.04 -12.33 -9.69
CA GLU A 57 12.01 -13.39 -9.71
C GLU A 57 10.64 -12.81 -9.44
N VAL A 58 9.84 -12.58 -10.48
CA VAL A 58 8.54 -11.93 -10.41
C VAL A 58 7.44 -12.78 -11.02
N LEU A 59 6.26 -12.74 -10.41
CA LEU A 59 5.00 -13.27 -10.93
C LEU A 59 3.97 -12.15 -10.97
N PHE A 60 3.29 -11.95 -12.09
CA PHE A 60 2.09 -11.12 -12.14
C PHE A 60 0.84 -11.99 -12.02
N VAL A 61 -0.12 -11.56 -11.20
CA VAL A 61 -1.45 -12.16 -11.11
C VAL A 61 -2.49 -11.05 -11.19
N GLU A 62 -3.35 -11.11 -12.22
CA GLU A 62 -4.49 -10.20 -12.32
C GLU A 62 -5.41 -10.40 -11.12
N THR A 63 -5.55 -9.36 -10.31
CA THR A 63 -6.24 -9.44 -9.02
C THR A 63 -7.06 -8.19 -8.74
N ASP A 64 -8.36 -8.36 -8.55
CA ASP A 64 -9.23 -7.33 -7.98
C ASP A 64 -9.37 -7.59 -6.48
N VAL A 65 -8.78 -6.74 -5.65
CA VAL A 65 -8.79 -6.86 -4.18
C VAL A 65 -10.19 -6.71 -3.57
N THR A 66 -11.16 -6.20 -4.32
CA THR A 66 -12.57 -6.09 -3.89
C THR A 66 -13.35 -7.40 -4.01
N GLN A 67 -12.76 -8.41 -4.69
CA GLN A 67 -13.40 -9.69 -4.99
C GLN A 67 -12.66 -10.82 -4.26
N ALA A 68 -13.29 -11.43 -3.27
CA ALA A 68 -12.66 -12.48 -2.45
C ALA A 68 -12.15 -13.66 -3.28
N GLU A 69 -12.92 -14.07 -4.31
CA GLU A 69 -12.53 -15.16 -5.21
C GLU A 69 -11.33 -14.81 -6.07
N SER A 70 -11.17 -13.53 -6.46
CA SER A 70 -9.98 -13.04 -7.19
C SER A 70 -8.75 -13.11 -6.30
N VAL A 71 -8.88 -12.68 -5.04
CA VAL A 71 -7.80 -12.76 -4.05
C VAL A 71 -7.42 -14.21 -3.76
N ALA A 72 -8.40 -15.11 -3.61
CA ALA A 72 -8.15 -16.55 -3.39
C ALA A 72 -7.34 -17.17 -4.53
N ARG A 73 -7.74 -16.93 -5.80
CA ARG A 73 -6.98 -17.39 -6.97
C ARG A 73 -5.57 -16.81 -7.00
N ALA A 74 -5.38 -15.55 -6.58
CA ALA A 74 -4.06 -14.93 -6.55
C ALA A 74 -3.15 -15.56 -5.48
N VAL A 75 -3.70 -15.90 -4.32
CA VAL A 75 -3.00 -16.68 -3.29
C VAL A 75 -2.57 -18.04 -3.86
N GLU A 76 -3.50 -18.81 -4.46
CA GLU A 76 -3.21 -20.13 -5.05
C GLU A 76 -2.10 -20.05 -6.09
N ALA A 77 -2.19 -19.10 -7.03
CA ALA A 77 -1.18 -18.91 -8.06
C ALA A 77 0.20 -18.55 -7.47
N THR A 78 0.24 -17.69 -6.45
CA THR A 78 1.48 -17.30 -5.77
C THR A 78 2.10 -18.48 -5.05
N VAL A 79 1.30 -19.25 -4.30
CA VAL A 79 1.75 -20.45 -3.58
C VAL A 79 2.21 -21.54 -4.53
N ALA A 80 1.49 -21.80 -5.62
CA ALA A 80 1.88 -22.76 -6.65
C ALA A 80 3.23 -22.40 -7.30
N ARG A 81 3.47 -21.10 -7.54
CA ARG A 81 4.71 -20.63 -8.20
C ARG A 81 5.91 -20.59 -7.26
N PHE A 82 5.73 -20.17 -6.00
CA PHE A 82 6.81 -19.86 -5.08
C PHE A 82 6.86 -20.71 -3.82
N GLY A 83 5.85 -21.54 -3.57
CA GLY A 83 5.81 -22.48 -2.44
C GLY A 83 5.30 -21.90 -1.13
N GLY A 84 4.87 -20.64 -1.09
CA GLY A 84 4.32 -19.99 0.11
C GLY A 84 4.28 -18.48 0.01
N ILE A 85 3.91 -17.81 1.10
CA ILE A 85 3.94 -16.36 1.23
C ILE A 85 4.52 -16.00 2.59
N ASP A 86 5.47 -15.06 2.63
CA ASP A 86 6.18 -14.61 3.83
C ASP A 86 5.87 -13.13 4.17
N ILE A 87 5.53 -12.32 3.14
CA ILE A 87 5.35 -10.87 3.25
C ILE A 87 4.11 -10.46 2.46
N LEU A 88 3.25 -9.64 3.06
CA LEU A 88 2.14 -8.97 2.39
C LEU A 88 2.28 -7.46 2.48
N ILE A 89 2.31 -6.80 1.33
CA ILE A 89 2.25 -5.35 1.20
C ILE A 89 0.87 -4.98 0.65
N ASN A 90 -0.01 -4.49 1.52
CA ASN A 90 -1.31 -3.95 1.15
C ASN A 90 -1.14 -2.49 0.67
N ASN A 91 -0.81 -2.32 -0.61
CA ASN A 91 -0.56 -1.00 -1.20
C ASN A 91 -1.67 -0.55 -2.16
N ALA A 92 -2.47 -1.45 -2.70
CA ALA A 92 -3.58 -1.09 -3.59
C ALA A 92 -4.49 -0.01 -2.98
N GLY A 93 -4.81 1.01 -3.77
CA GLY A 93 -5.68 2.08 -3.32
C GLY A 93 -6.09 3.03 -4.45
N ILE A 94 -7.23 3.67 -4.26
CA ILE A 94 -7.78 4.68 -5.17
C ILE A 94 -8.20 5.92 -4.40
N THR A 95 -8.33 7.03 -5.11
CA THR A 95 -8.97 8.27 -4.63
C THR A 95 -10.19 8.60 -5.49
N ARG A 96 -11.22 9.18 -4.87
CA ARG A 96 -12.39 9.76 -5.50
C ARG A 96 -12.77 10.98 -4.69
N ASP A 97 -12.05 12.08 -4.93
CA ASP A 97 -12.13 13.28 -4.10
C ASP A 97 -13.40 14.08 -4.45
N ALA A 98 -14.19 14.39 -3.43
CA ALA A 98 -15.34 15.26 -3.51
C ALA A 98 -15.65 15.85 -2.13
N GLN A 99 -16.18 17.08 -2.09
CA GLN A 99 -16.67 17.66 -0.84
C GLN A 99 -17.88 16.87 -0.33
N LEU A 100 -18.06 16.80 0.99
CA LEU A 100 -19.27 16.21 1.59
C LEU A 100 -20.52 16.81 0.99
N VAL A 101 -20.59 18.15 0.95
CA VAL A 101 -21.59 18.94 0.20
C VAL A 101 -20.91 20.13 -0.48
N LYS A 102 -21.35 20.48 -1.68
CA LYS A 102 -20.95 21.70 -2.37
C LYS A 102 -22.03 22.74 -2.13
N VAL A 103 -21.62 23.90 -1.60
CA VAL A 103 -22.52 25.02 -1.38
C VAL A 103 -22.11 26.18 -2.31
N LYS A 104 -23.07 26.73 -3.07
CA LYS A 104 -22.91 27.92 -3.89
C LYS A 104 -24.09 28.82 -3.66
N ASP A 105 -23.82 30.10 -3.38
CA ASP A 105 -24.85 31.15 -3.14
C ASP A 105 -25.88 30.73 -2.06
N GLY A 106 -25.40 30.03 -1.00
CA GLY A 106 -26.24 29.56 0.11
C GLY A 106 -27.06 28.30 -0.16
N ALA A 107 -26.99 27.73 -1.37
CA ALA A 107 -27.69 26.52 -1.75
C ALA A 107 -26.74 25.32 -1.92
N VAL A 108 -27.19 24.13 -1.54
CA VAL A 108 -26.45 22.86 -1.82
C VAL A 108 -26.59 22.54 -3.31
N THR A 109 -25.46 22.47 -4.01
CA THR A 109 -25.41 22.21 -5.47
C THR A 109 -24.87 20.84 -5.83
N GLY A 110 -24.52 20.01 -4.84
CA GLY A 110 -23.98 18.65 -5.01
C GLY A 110 -23.21 18.19 -3.79
N GLY A 111 -22.44 17.12 -3.95
CA GLY A 111 -21.62 16.54 -2.88
C GLY A 111 -20.93 15.28 -3.33
N MET A 112 -20.34 14.54 -2.39
CA MET A 112 -19.68 13.26 -2.64
C MET A 112 -20.73 12.22 -3.08
N PRO A 113 -20.58 11.61 -4.27
CA PRO A 113 -21.46 10.52 -4.69
C PRO A 113 -21.31 9.30 -3.78
N ALA A 114 -22.44 8.64 -3.47
CA ALA A 114 -22.43 7.41 -2.66
C ALA A 114 -21.59 6.31 -3.30
N ASP A 115 -21.62 6.18 -4.62
CA ASP A 115 -20.84 5.18 -5.36
C ASP A 115 -19.33 5.45 -5.26
N ASP A 116 -18.89 6.71 -5.29
CA ASP A 116 -17.48 7.08 -5.08
C ASP A 116 -17.03 6.78 -3.65
N PHE A 117 -17.90 7.04 -2.66
CA PHE A 117 -17.64 6.65 -1.28
C PHE A 117 -17.49 5.14 -1.17
N ALA A 118 -18.46 4.37 -1.67
CA ALA A 118 -18.46 2.91 -1.63
C ALA A 118 -17.24 2.30 -2.36
N ALA A 119 -16.88 2.83 -3.53
CA ALA A 119 -15.72 2.34 -4.29
C ALA A 119 -14.41 2.50 -3.52
N VAL A 120 -14.19 3.65 -2.86
CA VAL A 120 -12.99 3.89 -2.04
C VAL A 120 -12.99 2.99 -0.81
N MET A 121 -14.13 2.80 -0.14
CA MET A 121 -14.27 1.86 0.97
C MET A 121 -13.94 0.42 0.55
N ALA A 122 -14.46 -0.02 -0.59
CA ALA A 122 -14.26 -1.38 -1.10
C ALA A 122 -12.77 -1.68 -1.37
N VAL A 123 -12.07 -0.78 -2.06
CA VAL A 123 -10.66 -0.99 -2.41
C VAL A 123 -9.75 -0.76 -1.20
N ASN A 124 -9.84 0.43 -0.58
CA ASN A 124 -8.82 0.88 0.36
C ASN A 124 -8.98 0.31 1.78
N LEU A 125 -10.16 -0.20 2.14
CA LEU A 125 -10.42 -0.76 3.47
C LEU A 125 -10.78 -2.24 3.39
N THR A 126 -11.85 -2.59 2.69
CA THR A 126 -12.31 -3.98 2.56
C THR A 126 -11.27 -4.83 1.83
N GLY A 127 -10.66 -4.32 0.76
CA GLY A 127 -9.59 -5.02 0.04
C GLY A 127 -8.38 -5.34 0.91
N VAL A 128 -7.97 -4.42 1.78
CA VAL A 128 -6.89 -4.66 2.75
C VAL A 128 -7.26 -5.79 3.72
N PHE A 129 -8.49 -5.79 4.21
CA PHE A 129 -9.01 -6.87 5.07
C PHE A 129 -9.03 -8.20 4.32
N THR A 130 -9.61 -8.25 3.12
CA THR A 130 -9.75 -9.47 2.31
C THR A 130 -8.39 -10.09 1.98
N CYS A 131 -7.43 -9.29 1.50
CA CYS A 131 -6.08 -9.77 1.20
C CYS A 131 -5.37 -10.29 2.46
N THR A 132 -5.48 -9.57 3.57
CA THR A 132 -4.85 -9.98 4.83
C THR A 132 -5.44 -11.30 5.33
N GLN A 133 -6.77 -11.41 5.36
CA GLN A 133 -7.45 -12.63 5.81
C GLN A 133 -7.06 -13.85 4.96
N ALA A 134 -6.96 -13.69 3.63
CA ALA A 134 -6.57 -14.77 2.73
C ALA A 134 -5.09 -15.18 2.87
N VAL A 135 -4.20 -14.23 3.17
CA VAL A 135 -2.75 -14.50 3.25
C VAL A 135 -2.30 -15.00 4.62
N VAL A 136 -2.94 -14.60 5.72
CA VAL A 136 -2.55 -14.98 7.10
C VAL A 136 -2.35 -16.49 7.29
N PRO A 137 -3.20 -17.41 6.79
CA PRO A 137 -2.96 -18.86 6.91
C PRO A 137 -1.62 -19.30 6.34
N HIS A 138 -1.17 -18.67 5.24
CA HIS A 138 0.11 -18.99 4.59
C HIS A 138 1.30 -18.43 5.37
N LEU A 139 1.18 -17.24 5.98
CA LEU A 139 2.19 -16.71 6.91
C LEU A 139 2.35 -17.62 8.14
N LEU A 140 1.22 -18.11 8.68
CA LEU A 140 1.25 -19.06 9.80
C LEU A 140 1.92 -20.39 9.43
N ALA A 141 1.65 -20.90 8.23
CA ALA A 141 2.30 -22.13 7.72
C ALA A 141 3.82 -21.94 7.53
N ARG A 142 4.29 -20.72 7.33
CA ARG A 142 5.72 -20.34 7.24
C ARG A 142 6.36 -20.09 8.63
N GLY A 143 5.58 -20.21 9.71
CA GLY A 143 6.04 -19.96 11.08
C GLY A 143 6.15 -18.48 11.47
N GLY A 144 5.54 -17.57 10.69
CA GLY A 144 5.52 -16.13 10.90
C GLY A 144 5.59 -15.35 9.59
N GLY A 145 5.62 -14.04 9.67
CA GLY A 145 5.67 -13.19 8.47
C GLY A 145 5.58 -11.70 8.75
N ARG A 146 5.36 -10.92 7.69
CA ARG A 146 5.26 -9.46 7.72
C ARG A 146 4.04 -8.99 6.96
N ILE A 147 3.25 -8.11 7.56
CA ILE A 147 2.14 -7.41 6.90
C ILE A 147 2.41 -5.92 7.03
N ILE A 148 2.45 -5.21 5.91
CA ILE A 148 2.63 -3.77 5.90
C ILE A 148 1.52 -3.12 5.09
N ASN A 149 0.77 -2.22 5.71
CA ASN A 149 -0.42 -1.60 5.14
C ASN A 149 -0.13 -0.16 4.70
N ALA A 150 -0.60 0.24 3.53
CA ALA A 150 -0.59 1.63 3.09
C ALA A 150 -1.69 2.43 3.80
N THR A 151 -1.31 3.33 4.70
CA THR A 151 -2.18 4.41 5.18
C THR A 151 -1.83 5.71 4.46
N SER A 152 -1.92 6.85 5.11
CA SER A 152 -1.56 8.18 4.58
C SER A 152 -1.40 9.16 5.73
N VAL A 153 -0.61 10.21 5.53
CA VAL A 153 -0.51 11.34 6.47
C VAL A 153 -1.88 11.98 6.76
N VAL A 154 -2.79 11.99 5.79
CA VAL A 154 -4.13 12.58 5.95
C VAL A 154 -5.05 11.77 6.87
N ALA A 155 -4.67 10.54 7.21
CA ALA A 155 -5.48 9.66 8.05
C ALA A 155 -5.76 10.21 9.46
N ARG A 156 -4.84 11.04 9.98
CA ARG A 156 -4.96 11.63 11.32
C ARG A 156 -5.50 13.06 11.31
N ASN A 157 -5.16 13.83 10.28
CA ASN A 157 -5.42 15.27 10.27
C ASN A 157 -6.56 15.66 9.33
N GLY A 158 -7.08 14.72 8.55
CA GLY A 158 -8.05 15.00 7.49
C GLY A 158 -7.43 15.67 6.27
N ASN A 159 -8.21 15.77 5.21
CA ASN A 159 -7.89 16.58 4.05
C ASN A 159 -9.21 17.01 3.36
N PHE A 160 -9.22 18.22 2.82
CA PHE A 160 -10.39 18.76 2.15
C PHE A 160 -10.82 17.88 0.96
N GLY A 161 -12.12 17.53 0.92
CA GLY A 161 -12.70 16.74 -0.15
C GLY A 161 -12.38 15.23 -0.09
N GLN A 162 -11.81 14.71 0.99
CA GLN A 162 -11.36 13.31 1.09
C GLN A 162 -12.06 12.52 2.21
N THR A 163 -13.34 12.74 2.44
CA THR A 163 -14.09 12.02 3.51
C THR A 163 -13.95 10.50 3.40
N ASN A 164 -14.13 9.95 2.20
CA ASN A 164 -14.00 8.51 1.92
C ASN A 164 -12.56 8.03 2.12
N TYR A 165 -11.58 8.72 1.53
CA TYR A 165 -10.18 8.33 1.58
C TYR A 165 -9.63 8.37 3.01
N VAL A 166 -9.86 9.47 3.73
CA VAL A 166 -9.44 9.63 5.13
C VAL A 166 -10.08 8.58 6.03
N ALA A 167 -11.39 8.32 5.87
CA ALA A 167 -12.08 7.27 6.63
C ALA A 167 -11.42 5.90 6.43
N THR A 168 -11.07 5.53 5.18
CA THR A 168 -10.40 4.26 4.90
C THR A 168 -8.99 4.21 5.50
N LYS A 169 -8.20 5.27 5.34
CA LYS A 169 -6.80 5.29 5.80
C LYS A 169 -6.69 5.34 7.33
N ALA A 170 -7.64 5.97 8.01
CA ALA A 170 -7.79 5.90 9.47
C ALA A 170 -8.22 4.49 9.92
N GLY A 171 -9.17 3.86 9.22
CA GLY A 171 -9.58 2.48 9.46
C GLY A 171 -8.42 1.48 9.32
N VAL A 172 -7.56 1.66 8.32
CA VAL A 172 -6.34 0.84 8.14
C VAL A 172 -5.39 0.95 9.33
N ILE A 173 -5.24 2.13 9.93
CA ILE A 173 -4.46 2.29 11.18
C ILE A 173 -5.05 1.42 12.29
N GLY A 174 -6.38 1.50 12.49
CA GLY A 174 -7.07 0.68 13.49
C GLY A 174 -6.88 -0.82 13.26
N MET A 175 -7.09 -1.30 12.02
CA MET A 175 -6.88 -2.71 11.65
C MET A 175 -5.42 -3.14 11.90
N THR A 176 -4.45 -2.31 11.54
CA THR A 176 -3.02 -2.57 11.78
C THR A 176 -2.74 -2.82 13.26
N GLN A 177 -3.27 -1.99 14.15
CA GLN A 177 -3.07 -2.10 15.59
C GLN A 177 -3.75 -3.33 16.20
N VAL A 178 -4.95 -3.68 15.72
CA VAL A 178 -5.67 -4.89 16.14
C VAL A 178 -4.90 -6.14 15.71
N TRP A 179 -4.56 -6.25 14.43
CA TRP A 179 -3.87 -7.42 13.89
C TRP A 179 -2.45 -7.60 14.46
N ALA A 180 -1.76 -6.51 14.80
CA ALA A 180 -0.48 -6.56 15.49
C ALA A 180 -0.60 -7.26 16.86
N ARG A 181 -1.71 -7.06 17.59
CA ARG A 181 -1.99 -7.70 18.87
C ARG A 181 -2.38 -9.17 18.68
N GLU A 182 -3.24 -9.47 17.72
CA GLU A 182 -3.78 -10.81 17.47
C GLU A 182 -2.70 -11.76 16.92
N LEU A 183 -1.83 -11.26 16.03
CA LEU A 183 -0.90 -12.09 15.26
C LEU A 183 0.53 -12.07 15.83
N GLY A 184 0.87 -11.12 16.71
CA GLY A 184 2.24 -10.94 17.21
C GLY A 184 2.83 -12.19 17.87
N LYS A 185 2.05 -12.90 18.71
CA LYS A 185 2.50 -14.17 19.32
C LYS A 185 2.67 -15.33 18.33
N ARG A 186 2.24 -15.15 17.10
CA ARG A 186 2.41 -16.10 15.97
C ARG A 186 3.60 -15.77 15.07
N GLY A 187 4.48 -14.84 15.51
CA GLY A 187 5.65 -14.43 14.73
C GLY A 187 5.34 -13.51 13.54
N ILE A 188 4.12 -12.95 13.47
CA ILE A 188 3.71 -12.02 12.41
C ILE A 188 3.71 -10.60 12.97
N THR A 189 4.48 -9.70 12.37
CA THR A 189 4.36 -8.27 12.66
C THR A 189 3.44 -7.59 11.65
N VAL A 190 2.64 -6.65 12.12
CA VAL A 190 1.71 -5.87 11.31
C VAL A 190 1.99 -4.39 11.55
N ASN A 191 2.41 -3.67 10.51
CA ASN A 191 2.74 -2.26 10.56
C ASN A 191 2.05 -1.50 9.43
N ALA A 192 2.08 -0.17 9.47
CA ALA A 192 1.59 0.67 8.41
C ALA A 192 2.62 1.72 8.01
N ILE A 193 2.58 2.15 6.76
CA ILE A 193 3.31 3.31 6.25
C ILE A 193 2.31 4.41 5.91
N ALA A 194 2.62 5.63 6.34
CA ALA A 194 1.86 6.84 6.05
C ALA A 194 2.66 7.74 5.09
N PRO A 195 2.51 7.58 3.77
CA PRO A 195 3.17 8.44 2.80
C PRO A 195 2.63 9.88 2.87
N GLY A 196 3.52 10.85 2.64
CA GLY A 196 3.17 12.23 2.35
C GLY A 196 2.83 12.43 0.88
N PHE A 197 3.25 13.57 0.31
CA PHE A 197 3.09 13.86 -1.11
C PHE A 197 4.18 13.16 -1.91
N ILE A 198 3.80 12.13 -2.67
CA ILE A 198 4.73 11.30 -3.46
C ILE A 198 4.50 11.56 -4.95
N ALA A 199 5.59 11.78 -5.69
CA ALA A 199 5.58 11.94 -7.14
C ALA A 199 5.26 10.60 -7.82
N THR A 200 4.02 10.43 -8.26
CA THR A 200 3.52 9.24 -8.96
C THR A 200 2.76 9.68 -10.21
N GLU A 201 2.35 8.76 -11.08
CA GLU A 201 1.47 9.08 -12.20
C GLU A 201 0.16 9.76 -11.77
N MET A 202 -0.31 9.48 -10.56
CA MET A 202 -1.50 10.11 -9.99
C MET A 202 -1.27 11.60 -9.73
N THR A 203 -0.14 11.97 -9.15
CA THR A 203 0.23 13.37 -8.87
C THR A 203 0.74 14.10 -10.10
N ALA A 204 1.35 13.40 -11.06
CA ALA A 204 1.85 13.99 -12.31
C ALA A 204 0.75 14.68 -13.16
N LYS A 205 -0.52 14.33 -12.92
CA LYS A 205 -1.68 14.98 -13.58
C LYS A 205 -2.08 16.30 -12.96
N MET A 206 -1.48 16.67 -11.82
CA MET A 206 -1.77 17.92 -11.13
C MET A 206 -1.05 19.11 -11.80
N PRO A 207 -1.63 20.32 -11.79
CA PRO A 207 -0.97 21.51 -12.30
C PRO A 207 0.36 21.79 -11.59
N ALA A 208 1.38 22.26 -12.34
CA ALA A 208 2.72 22.56 -11.81
C ALA A 208 2.71 23.49 -10.58
N PRO A 209 1.85 24.54 -10.48
CA PRO A 209 1.78 25.37 -9.28
C PRO A 209 1.32 24.61 -8.04
N VAL A 210 0.44 23.60 -8.21
CA VAL A 210 -0.04 22.77 -7.09
C VAL A 210 1.10 21.86 -6.60
N LEU A 211 1.85 21.25 -7.52
CA LEU A 211 3.02 20.43 -7.17
C LEU A 211 4.10 21.25 -6.47
N ALA A 212 4.38 22.47 -6.94
CA ALA A 212 5.30 23.39 -6.29
C ALA A 212 4.85 23.74 -4.86
N GLN A 213 3.56 24.04 -4.67
CA GLN A 213 3.01 24.31 -3.34
C GLN A 213 3.11 23.10 -2.40
N MET A 214 2.91 21.87 -2.92
CA MET A 214 3.09 20.64 -2.15
C MET A 214 4.55 20.45 -1.71
N ALA A 215 5.50 20.70 -2.60
CA ALA A 215 6.93 20.64 -2.30
C ALA A 215 7.32 21.69 -1.24
N ASP A 216 6.84 22.93 -1.39
CA ASP A 216 7.07 24.04 -0.46
C ASP A 216 6.54 23.76 0.97
N ARG A 217 5.38 23.07 1.05
CA ARG A 217 4.79 22.67 2.34
C ARG A 217 5.51 21.49 3.00
N THR A 218 6.34 20.78 2.27
CA THR A 218 7.11 19.65 2.78
C THR A 218 8.45 20.16 3.30
N PRO A 219 8.78 20.01 4.60
CA PRO A 219 10.04 20.49 5.17
C PRO A 219 11.30 20.01 4.45
N ALA A 220 11.26 18.81 3.84
CA ALA A 220 12.34 18.29 3.01
C ALA A 220 12.50 19.03 1.66
N GLY A 221 11.65 20.01 1.34
CA GLY A 221 11.73 20.87 0.14
C GLY A 221 11.43 20.17 -1.18
N ARG A 222 10.86 18.97 -1.15
CA ARG A 222 10.52 18.19 -2.35
C ARG A 222 9.33 17.27 -2.12
N LEU A 223 8.73 16.80 -3.19
CA LEU A 223 7.88 15.61 -3.14
C LEU A 223 8.74 14.37 -2.85
N GLY A 224 8.19 13.41 -2.15
CA GLY A 224 8.80 12.09 -2.03
C GLY A 224 8.81 11.37 -3.38
N ALA A 225 9.80 10.53 -3.61
CA ALA A 225 9.80 9.58 -4.72
C ALA A 225 9.13 8.26 -4.28
N PRO A 226 8.60 7.44 -5.20
CA PRO A 226 8.12 6.09 -4.88
C PRO A 226 9.15 5.25 -4.13
N GLU A 227 10.44 5.43 -4.44
CA GLU A 227 11.59 4.76 -3.81
C GLU A 227 11.75 5.13 -2.32
N ASP A 228 11.42 6.37 -1.92
CA ASP A 228 11.43 6.76 -0.50
C ASP A 228 10.48 5.88 0.31
N VAL A 229 9.29 5.59 -0.23
CA VAL A 229 8.28 4.74 0.39
C VAL A 229 8.68 3.26 0.28
N ALA A 230 9.18 2.83 -0.87
CA ALA A 230 9.64 1.45 -1.10
C ALA A 230 10.75 1.04 -0.13
N ASN A 231 11.69 1.94 0.18
CA ASN A 231 12.75 1.69 1.17
C ASN A 231 12.17 1.46 2.58
N ALA A 232 11.14 2.21 2.96
CA ALA A 232 10.47 2.03 4.25
C ALA A 232 9.68 0.71 4.31
N TYR A 233 8.99 0.33 3.22
CA TYR A 233 8.37 -0.99 3.09
C TYR A 233 9.39 -2.12 3.22
N CYS A 234 10.52 -2.02 2.51
CA CYS A 234 11.60 -3.00 2.54
C CYS A 234 12.17 -3.13 3.97
N PHE A 235 12.37 -2.03 4.67
CA PHE A 235 12.83 -2.05 6.07
C PHE A 235 11.83 -2.76 6.99
N LEU A 236 10.55 -2.38 6.96
CA LEU A 236 9.52 -2.99 7.82
C LEU A 236 9.26 -4.47 7.49
N ALA A 237 9.48 -4.88 6.24
CA ALA A 237 9.38 -6.28 5.81
C ALA A 237 10.59 -7.12 6.25
N SER A 238 11.71 -6.50 6.60
CA SER A 238 12.97 -7.17 6.88
C SER A 238 13.02 -7.84 8.26
N PRO A 239 13.95 -8.78 8.49
CA PRO A 239 14.24 -9.34 9.81
C PRO A 239 14.67 -8.28 10.84
N GLN A 240 15.31 -7.19 10.39
CA GLN A 240 15.79 -6.10 11.24
C GLN A 240 14.66 -5.33 11.93
N ALA A 241 13.44 -5.38 11.37
CA ALA A 241 12.24 -4.78 11.96
C ALA A 241 11.42 -5.76 12.83
N ALA A 242 11.98 -6.90 13.24
CA ALA A 242 11.24 -7.97 13.94
C ALA A 242 10.59 -7.54 15.26
N PHE A 243 11.07 -6.46 15.89
CA PHE A 243 10.49 -5.94 17.14
C PHE A 243 9.62 -4.69 16.94
N ILE A 244 9.38 -4.30 15.66
CA ILE A 244 8.46 -3.22 15.29
C ILE A 244 7.11 -3.86 14.95
N ASN A 245 6.07 -3.59 15.76
CA ASN A 245 4.75 -4.18 15.60
C ASN A 245 3.65 -3.20 16.04
N GLY A 246 2.66 -2.97 15.18
CA GLY A 246 1.59 -2.00 15.40
C GLY A 246 1.98 -0.54 15.13
N ALA A 247 3.15 -0.30 14.56
CA ALA A 247 3.64 1.04 14.26
C ALA A 247 2.99 1.62 12.99
N VAL A 248 2.87 2.95 12.96
CA VAL A 248 2.53 3.75 11.79
C VAL A 248 3.71 4.66 11.48
N LEU A 249 4.48 4.32 10.48
CA LEU A 249 5.69 5.03 10.07
C LEU A 249 5.35 6.11 9.04
N GLY A 250 5.58 7.38 9.38
CA GLY A 250 5.51 8.50 8.43
C GLY A 250 6.67 8.45 7.42
N VAL A 251 6.36 8.59 6.14
CA VAL A 251 7.32 8.75 5.04
C VAL A 251 6.89 9.97 4.25
N ASP A 252 7.09 11.15 4.81
CA ASP A 252 6.42 12.37 4.41
C ASP A 252 7.32 13.61 4.34
N GLY A 253 8.62 13.44 4.50
CA GLY A 253 9.58 14.54 4.47
C GLY A 253 9.36 15.59 5.57
N GLY A 254 8.71 15.21 6.68
CA GLY A 254 8.38 16.09 7.79
C GLY A 254 7.09 16.88 7.61
N LEU A 255 6.23 16.52 6.63
CA LEU A 255 4.96 17.21 6.38
C LEU A 255 4.03 17.20 7.59
N VAL A 256 4.04 16.12 8.37
CA VAL A 256 3.29 15.97 9.63
C VAL A 256 4.29 15.70 10.75
N ILE A 257 4.86 16.74 11.29
CA ILE A 257 5.69 16.69 12.49
C ILE A 257 4.76 16.89 13.68
N GLY A 258 4.81 15.95 14.61
CA GLY A 258 3.93 15.78 15.76
C GLY A 258 3.36 17.05 16.38
N THR A 259 2.08 17.00 16.64
CA THR A 259 1.36 17.96 17.47
C THR A 259 0.99 17.28 18.78
#